data_2edf71e64aeaa47af4bc6617eb0c0461
#
_entry.id   2edf71e64aeaa47af4bc6617eb0c0461
#
_cell.length_a   1.000
_cell.length_b   1.000
_cell.length_c   1.000
_cell.angle_alpha   90.00
_cell.angle_beta   90.00
_cell.angle_gamma   90.00
#
_symmetry.space_group_name_H-M   'P 1'
#
loop_
_entity.id
_entity.type
_entity.pdbx_description
1 polymer ?
#
loop_
_entity_poly.entity_id
_entity_poly.type
_entity_poly.pdbx_seq_one_letter_code
_entity_poly.pdbx_strand_id
1 'polypeptide(L)'
;LLLALASPTLSAAGGAYPLDWGRSGEVLEYRSCGCADSCWVAEVKNRRTRQTLASLRCDCERLFSRVGARVPEVQRAPNCAAFEGVADKPGAIRQALEDMLQH
;
A
#
# COMPACT_ATOMS: atom_id res chain seq x y z
N LEU A 1 33.15 24.82 6.02
CA LEU A 1 32.79 24.60 5.85
C LEU A 1 31.82 23.94 5.48
N LEU A 2 31.31 23.54 5.37
CA LEU A 2 30.60 23.16 4.94
C LEU A 2 29.60 22.68 4.78
N LEU A 3 29.05 22.33 4.71
CA LEU A 3 28.35 21.94 4.50
C LEU A 3 27.39 21.37 4.19
N ALA A 4 26.81 20.92 4.06
CA ALA A 4 26.07 20.54 3.72
C ALA A 4 25.14 20.17 3.51
N LEU A 5 24.61 19.93 3.40
CA LEU A 5 23.84 19.62 3.18
C LEU A 5 22.89 19.02 2.86
N ALA A 6 22.38 18.58 2.77
CA ALA A 6 21.67 18.13 2.51
C ALA A 6 20.80 17.74 2.12
N SER A 7 20.25 17.37 1.81
CA SER A 7 19.46 17.04 1.40
C SER A 7 18.53 16.64 1.11
N PRO A 8 18.03 16.30 0.98
CA PRO A 8 17.14 15.78 0.73
C PRO A 8 16.27 15.38 0.21
N THR A 9 15.89 14.92 -0.12
CA THR A 9 15.21 14.65 -0.49
C THR A 9 14.40 14.24 -1.05
N LEU A 10 14.17 13.84 -1.37
CA LEU A 10 13.55 13.53 -1.89
C LEU A 10 12.75 12.97 -2.23
N SER A 11 12.57 12.50 -2.45
CA SER A 11 11.99 11.98 -2.88
C SER A 11 10.92 11.67 -2.90
N ALA A 12 10.76 11.81 -2.73
CA ALA A 12 9.52 11.90 -2.82
C ALA A 12 8.69 11.13 -3.65
N ALA A 13 8.71 11.28 -4.78
CA ALA A 13 7.89 10.50 -5.65
C ALA A 13 8.08 9.05 -5.31
N GLY A 14 7.05 8.30 -5.18
CA GLY A 14 7.13 6.90 -4.93
C GLY A 14 7.47 6.51 -3.51
N GLY A 15 7.69 7.47 -2.65
CA GLY A 15 7.89 7.16 -1.24
C GLY A 15 6.61 6.65 -0.61
N ALA A 16 6.74 5.69 0.29
CA ALA A 16 5.59 5.20 1.03
C ALA A 16 5.16 6.22 2.07
N TYR A 17 3.86 6.33 2.27
CA TYR A 17 3.31 7.19 3.30
C TYR A 17 2.11 6.51 3.97
N PRO A 18 1.82 6.87 5.23
CA PRO A 18 0.74 6.19 5.94
C PRO A 18 -0.63 6.66 5.47
N LEU A 19 -1.56 5.72 5.47
CA LEU A 19 -2.98 6.01 5.36
C LEU A 19 -3.63 5.77 6.71
N ASP A 20 -4.86 6.26 6.87
CA ASP A 20 -5.60 6.00 8.09
C ASP A 20 -5.82 4.51 8.26
N TRP A 21 -5.49 4.02 9.47
CA TRP A 21 -5.63 2.61 9.81
C TRP A 21 -5.91 2.51 11.31
N GLY A 22 -7.05 1.96 11.66
CA GLY A 22 -7.52 2.04 13.02
C GLY A 22 -7.07 0.92 13.96
N ARG A 23 -6.04 0.16 13.60
CA ARG A 23 -5.62 -0.98 14.41
C ARG A 23 -4.32 -0.67 15.12
N SER A 24 -4.36 -0.85 16.44
CA SER A 24 -3.20 -0.60 17.29
C SER A 24 -2.05 -1.54 16.92
N GLY A 25 -0.84 -1.01 16.93
CA GLY A 25 0.36 -1.79 16.62
C GLY A 25 0.60 -2.03 15.15
N GLU A 26 -0.26 -1.51 14.28
CA GLU A 26 -0.16 -1.69 12.84
C GLU A 26 -0.13 -0.35 12.13
N VAL A 27 0.41 -0.35 10.94
CA VAL A 27 0.40 0.81 10.07
C VAL A 27 0.05 0.37 8.66
N LEU A 28 -0.77 1.15 7.98
CA LEU A 28 -1.08 0.95 6.58
C LEU A 28 -0.26 1.94 5.78
N GLU A 29 0.58 1.45 4.89
CA GLU A 29 1.43 2.29 4.05
C GLU A 29 1.05 2.13 2.60
N TYR A 30 1.12 3.22 1.87
CA TYR A 30 0.76 3.29 0.47
C TYR A 30 1.89 3.96 -0.31
N ARG A 31 2.18 3.43 -1.49
CA ARG A 31 3.07 4.11 -2.43
C ARG A 31 2.56 3.90 -3.84
N SER A 32 2.76 4.92 -4.67
CA SER A 32 2.45 4.87 -6.07
C SER A 32 3.69 4.44 -6.86
N CYS A 33 3.50 3.74 -7.95
CA CYS A 33 4.61 3.32 -8.81
C CYS A 33 4.40 3.66 -10.28
N GLY A 34 3.46 4.56 -10.57
CA GLY A 34 3.30 5.06 -11.92
C GLY A 34 1.99 4.66 -12.57
N CYS A 35 1.95 4.61 -13.91
CA CYS A 35 0.77 4.31 -14.70
C CYS A 35 -0.41 5.22 -14.37
N ALA A 36 -0.13 6.53 -14.16
CA ALA A 36 -1.16 7.51 -13.75
C ALA A 36 -1.90 7.02 -12.50
N ASP A 37 -1.14 6.43 -11.57
CA ASP A 37 -1.60 5.91 -10.29
C ASP A 37 -2.43 4.62 -10.41
N SER A 38 -2.24 3.91 -11.50
CA SER A 38 -2.74 2.54 -11.60
C SER A 38 -1.66 1.53 -11.25
N CYS A 39 -0.48 2.00 -10.85
CA CYS A 39 0.52 1.17 -10.20
C CYS A 39 0.67 1.66 -8.76
N TRP A 40 0.32 0.80 -7.80
CA TRP A 40 0.41 1.17 -6.39
C TRP A 40 0.50 -0.08 -5.53
N VAL A 41 1.01 0.11 -4.33
CA VAL A 41 1.12 -0.95 -3.34
C VAL A 41 0.62 -0.40 -2.01
N ALA A 42 -0.26 -1.16 -1.37
CA ALA A 42 -0.75 -0.85 -0.02
C ALA A 42 -0.42 -2.05 0.87
N GLU A 43 0.26 -1.79 1.97
CA GLU A 43 0.72 -2.83 2.88
C GLU A 43 0.35 -2.50 4.31
N VAL A 44 -0.23 -3.48 5.00
CA VAL A 44 -0.42 -3.41 6.44
C VAL A 44 0.78 -4.08 7.09
N LYS A 45 1.45 -3.36 7.96
CA LYS A 45 2.67 -3.84 8.60
C LYS A 45 2.55 -3.77 10.11
N ASN A 46 3.20 -4.70 10.77
CA ASN A 46 3.43 -4.59 12.21
C ASN A 46 4.33 -3.38 12.41
N ARG A 47 3.88 -2.45 13.27
CA ARG A 47 4.60 -1.19 13.44
C ARG A 47 6.00 -1.41 14.02
N ARG A 48 6.14 -2.38 14.91
CA ARG A 48 7.40 -2.62 15.61
C ARG A 48 8.37 -3.45 14.79
N THR A 49 7.89 -4.54 14.18
CA THR A 49 8.77 -5.48 13.47
C THR A 49 8.89 -5.17 11.99
N ARG A 50 7.99 -4.35 11.45
CA ARG A 50 7.88 -4.01 10.03
C ARG A 50 7.49 -5.19 9.16
N GLN A 51 7.07 -6.29 9.77
CA GLN A 51 6.60 -7.45 9.02
C GLN A 51 5.28 -7.12 8.32
N THR A 52 5.17 -7.47 7.06
CA THR A 52 3.94 -7.27 6.29
C THR A 52 2.91 -8.30 6.69
N LEU A 53 1.73 -7.82 7.10
CA LEU A 53 0.63 -8.67 7.52
C LEU A 53 -0.35 -8.94 6.38
N ALA A 54 -0.52 -7.99 5.50
CA ALA A 54 -1.38 -8.11 4.33
C ALA A 54 -0.96 -7.08 3.30
N SER A 55 -1.21 -7.37 2.04
CA SER A 55 -0.91 -6.42 0.99
C SER A 55 -1.94 -6.49 -0.12
N LEU A 56 -2.09 -5.37 -0.80
CA LEU A 56 -2.94 -5.22 -1.95
C LEU A 56 -2.17 -4.36 -2.94
N ARG A 57 -2.06 -4.77 -4.19
CA ARG A 57 -1.34 -3.97 -5.17
C ARG A 57 -1.96 -4.09 -6.55
N CYS A 58 -1.83 -3.02 -7.28
CA CYS A 58 -2.20 -2.95 -8.69
C CYS A 58 -0.93 -2.76 -9.50
N ASP A 59 -0.76 -3.57 -10.55
CA ASP A 59 0.45 -3.54 -11.38
C ASP A 59 0.18 -2.84 -12.72
N CYS A 60 -0.63 -1.81 -12.71
CA CYS A 60 -1.14 -1.10 -13.88
C CYS A 60 -2.33 -1.79 -14.51
N GLU A 61 -2.49 -3.07 -14.31
CA GLU A 61 -3.57 -3.84 -14.94
C GLU A 61 -4.31 -4.73 -13.97
N ARG A 62 -3.58 -5.58 -13.26
CA ARG A 62 -4.17 -6.64 -12.44
C ARG A 62 -4.03 -6.34 -10.97
N LEU A 63 -4.99 -6.82 -10.21
CA LEU A 63 -5.01 -6.64 -8.76
C LEU A 63 -4.53 -7.91 -8.09
N PHE A 64 -3.58 -7.75 -7.18
CA PHE A 64 -3.01 -8.85 -6.41
C PHE A 64 -3.19 -8.61 -4.92
N SER A 65 -3.31 -9.70 -4.17
CA SER A 65 -3.44 -9.60 -2.73
C SER A 65 -2.69 -10.73 -2.04
N ARG A 66 -2.33 -10.47 -0.79
CA ARG A 66 -1.66 -11.45 0.05
C ARG A 66 -2.03 -11.20 1.50
N VAL A 67 -2.30 -12.28 2.24
CA VAL A 67 -2.50 -12.22 3.68
C VAL A 67 -1.46 -13.11 4.32
N GLY A 68 -0.60 -12.52 5.15
CA GLY A 68 0.51 -13.23 5.76
C GLY A 68 1.81 -12.96 5.04
N ALA A 69 2.93 -13.06 5.78
CA ALA A 69 4.23 -12.70 5.25
C ALA A 69 4.82 -13.79 4.34
N ARG A 70 4.38 -15.02 4.51
CA ARG A 70 4.98 -16.17 3.81
C ARG A 70 4.02 -16.86 2.85
N VAL A 71 2.87 -16.26 2.64
CA VAL A 71 1.86 -16.81 1.73
C VAL A 71 2.10 -16.22 0.36
N PRO A 72 2.02 -16.99 -0.70
CA PRO A 72 2.17 -16.44 -2.05
C PRO A 72 1.09 -15.41 -2.36
N GLU A 73 1.48 -14.42 -3.11
CA GLU A 73 0.54 -13.43 -3.62
C GLU A 73 -0.38 -14.10 -4.64
N VAL A 74 -1.66 -13.72 -4.64
CA VAL A 74 -2.63 -14.26 -5.59
C VAL A 74 -3.25 -13.12 -6.39
N GLN A 75 -3.62 -13.41 -7.62
CA GLN A 75 -4.37 -12.44 -8.42
C GLN A 75 -5.80 -12.41 -7.91
N ARG A 76 -6.20 -11.26 -7.38
CA ARG A 76 -7.51 -11.08 -6.78
C ARG A 76 -8.57 -10.70 -7.82
N ALA A 77 -8.17 -9.98 -8.85
CA ALA A 77 -9.08 -9.53 -9.88
C ALA A 77 -8.33 -9.28 -11.19
N PRO A 78 -9.01 -9.35 -12.32
CA PRO A 78 -8.37 -9.14 -13.63
C PRO A 78 -8.01 -7.68 -13.87
N ASN A 79 -8.53 -6.76 -13.06
CA ASN A 79 -8.21 -5.34 -13.18
C ASN A 79 -8.36 -4.70 -11.81
N CYS A 80 -8.05 -3.40 -11.73
CA CYS A 80 -8.09 -2.65 -10.49
C CYS A 80 -9.30 -1.71 -10.43
N ALA A 81 -10.35 -2.02 -11.17
CA ALA A 81 -11.48 -1.11 -11.32
C ALA A 81 -12.14 -0.75 -9.98
N ALA A 82 -12.09 -1.64 -9.01
CA ALA A 82 -12.69 -1.36 -7.70
C ALA A 82 -12.03 -0.20 -6.99
N PHE A 83 -10.83 0.19 -7.41
CA PHE A 83 -10.05 1.25 -6.77
C PHE A 83 -9.75 2.41 -7.68
N GLU A 84 -10.29 2.40 -8.90
CA GLU A 84 -10.05 3.45 -9.88
C GLU A 84 -11.31 4.25 -10.10
N GLY A 85 -11.17 5.57 -10.15
CA GLY A 85 -12.32 6.43 -10.36
C GLY A 85 -13.28 6.49 -9.19
N VAL A 86 -12.89 5.96 -8.02
CA VAL A 86 -13.73 6.03 -6.83
C VAL A 86 -13.41 7.29 -6.06
N ALA A 87 -14.42 7.82 -5.36
CA ALA A 87 -14.28 9.09 -4.67
C ALA A 87 -13.27 9.03 -3.53
N ASP A 88 -13.19 7.88 -2.85
CA ASP A 88 -12.29 7.71 -1.70
C ASP A 88 -11.47 6.45 -1.90
N LYS A 89 -10.45 6.56 -2.72
CA LYS A 89 -9.56 5.43 -2.99
C LYS A 89 -8.86 4.92 -1.74
N PRO A 90 -8.30 5.79 -0.88
CA PRO A 90 -7.70 5.30 0.36
C PRO A 90 -8.68 4.53 1.24
N GLY A 91 -9.92 5.00 1.34
CA GLY A 91 -10.95 4.31 2.12
C GLY A 91 -11.31 2.97 1.53
N ALA A 92 -11.39 2.88 0.20
CA ALA A 92 -11.67 1.62 -0.47
C ALA A 92 -10.54 0.60 -0.22
N ILE A 93 -9.31 1.05 -0.28
CA ILE A 93 -8.15 0.21 -0.01
C ILE A 93 -8.17 -0.26 1.44
N ARG A 94 -8.41 0.65 2.37
CA ARG A 94 -8.48 0.32 3.79
C ARG A 94 -9.56 -0.73 4.04
N GLN A 95 -10.74 -0.54 3.47
CA GLN A 95 -11.84 -1.46 3.68
C GLN A 95 -11.49 -2.86 3.14
N ALA A 96 -10.89 -2.93 1.98
CA ALA A 96 -10.52 -4.21 1.38
C ALA A 96 -9.53 -4.95 2.27
N LEU A 97 -8.53 -4.24 2.80
CA LEU A 97 -7.53 -4.85 3.66
C LEU A 97 -8.12 -5.30 4.99
N GLU A 98 -9.03 -4.50 5.54
CA GLU A 98 -9.73 -4.91 6.76
C GLU A 98 -10.52 -6.20 6.52
N ASP A 99 -11.23 -6.28 5.42
CA ASP A 99 -12.00 -7.47 5.09
C ASP A 99 -11.10 -8.69 4.94
N MET A 100 -9.95 -8.51 4.29
CA MET A 100 -8.99 -9.59 4.12
C MET A 100 -8.45 -10.10 5.45
N LEU A 101 -8.19 -9.19 6.38
CA LEU A 101 -7.60 -9.55 7.67
C LEU A 101 -8.61 -10.16 8.64
N GLN A 102 -9.90 -10.01 8.37
CA GLN A 102 -10.93 -10.60 9.23
C GLN A 102 -11.20 -12.06 8.91
N HIS A 103 -10.62 -12.55 7.83
CA HIS A 103 -10.78 -13.94 7.41
C HIS A 103 -9.41 -14.67 7.43
#